data_c6499cf4e79f7c09e4396e84c0c086cf
#
_entry.id   c6499cf4e79f7c09e4396e84c0c086cf
#
_cell.length_a   1.000
_cell.length_b   1.000
_cell.length_c   1.000
_cell.angle_alpha   90.00
_cell.angle_beta   90.00
_cell.angle_gamma   90.00
#
_symmetry.space_group_name_H-M   'P 1'
#
loop_
_entity.id
_entity.type
_entity.pdbx_description
1 polymer ?
#
loop_
_entity_poly.entity_id
_entity_poly.type
_entity_poly.pdbx_seq_one_letter_code
_entity_poly.pdbx_strand_id
1 'polypeptide(L)'
;ILNLNVRSAFLVAQAAARVMVKQGSGSIINMGSQMGHVGAKNRTVYCMTKHAIEGLTKAMAVELAVLDIRVNSVAPTFIETPLTKPMFEKPEFHQDVISRIPMGHIGQVDDVANAVLFLASPAANMVTGDSLKVDGGWTAV
;
A
#
# COMPACT_ATOMS: atom_id res chain seq x y z
N ILE A 1 -12.79 -3.42 11.24
CA ILE A 1 -11.63 -2.89 10.51
C ILE A 1 -10.34 -3.67 10.84
N LEU A 2 -10.01 -3.93 12.11
CA LEU A 2 -8.79 -4.66 12.50
C LEU A 2 -8.71 -6.05 11.89
N ASN A 3 -9.78 -6.83 11.96
CA ASN A 3 -9.81 -8.18 11.38
C ASN A 3 -9.57 -8.15 9.87
N LEU A 4 -10.15 -7.19 9.15
CA LEU A 4 -9.99 -7.10 7.71
C LEU A 4 -8.62 -6.52 7.31
N ASN A 5 -8.20 -5.41 7.91
CA ASN A 5 -7.00 -4.70 7.45
C ASN A 5 -5.69 -5.25 8.02
N VAL A 6 -5.73 -5.91 9.18
CA VAL A 6 -4.51 -6.40 9.85
C VAL A 6 -4.47 -7.92 9.86
N ARG A 7 -5.46 -8.55 10.51
CA ARG A 7 -5.44 -10.00 10.68
C ARG A 7 -5.50 -10.75 9.35
N SER A 8 -6.41 -10.37 8.44
CA SER A 8 -6.51 -11.05 7.15
C SER A 8 -5.29 -10.80 6.26
N ALA A 9 -4.74 -9.58 6.26
CA ALA A 9 -3.52 -9.27 5.51
C ALA A 9 -2.36 -10.16 5.96
N PHE A 10 -2.14 -10.30 7.28
CA PHE A 10 -1.13 -11.20 7.83
C PHE A 10 -1.37 -12.66 7.40
N LEU A 11 -2.60 -13.18 7.55
CA LEU A 11 -2.91 -14.56 7.22
C LEU A 11 -2.74 -14.88 5.73
N VAL A 12 -3.13 -13.95 4.86
CA VAL A 12 -2.96 -14.10 3.40
C VAL A 12 -1.48 -14.04 3.04
N ALA A 13 -0.73 -13.07 3.55
CA ALA A 13 0.70 -12.96 3.31
C ALA A 13 1.46 -14.20 3.82
N GLN A 14 1.10 -14.72 5.01
CA GLN A 14 1.68 -15.95 5.56
C GLN A 14 1.38 -17.18 4.67
N ALA A 15 0.15 -17.30 4.20
CA ALA A 15 -0.24 -18.40 3.31
C ALA A 15 0.52 -18.36 1.98
N ALA A 16 0.65 -17.16 1.38
CA ALA A 16 1.44 -16.95 0.18
C ALA A 16 2.93 -17.28 0.41
N ALA A 17 3.50 -16.79 1.51
CA ALA A 17 4.90 -17.07 1.86
C ALA A 17 5.18 -18.58 1.99
N ARG A 18 4.28 -19.36 2.59
CA ARG A 18 4.43 -20.81 2.70
C ARG A 18 4.52 -21.52 1.35
N VAL A 19 3.82 -21.01 0.34
CA VAL A 19 3.89 -21.54 -1.02
C VAL A 19 5.20 -21.10 -1.68
N MET A 20 5.54 -19.81 -1.58
CA MET A 20 6.73 -19.24 -2.21
C MET A 20 8.04 -19.82 -1.63
N VAL A 21 8.08 -20.14 -0.34
CA VAL A 21 9.22 -20.84 0.28
C VAL A 21 9.47 -22.21 -0.40
N LYS A 22 8.41 -22.93 -0.72
CA LYS A 22 8.54 -24.22 -1.44
C LYS A 22 8.93 -24.05 -2.91
N GLN A 23 8.57 -22.91 -3.51
CA GLN A 23 8.95 -22.52 -4.88
C GLN A 23 10.39 -22.05 -4.98
N GLY A 24 10.97 -21.56 -3.87
CA GLY A 24 12.30 -20.94 -3.83
C GLY A 24 12.36 -19.53 -4.38
N SER A 25 11.22 -18.86 -4.62
CA SER A 25 11.16 -17.46 -5.05
C SER A 25 9.75 -16.91 -4.91
N GLY A 26 9.62 -15.58 -4.87
CA GLY A 26 8.32 -14.93 -4.83
C GLY A 26 8.34 -13.42 -4.68
N SER A 27 7.17 -12.81 -4.89
CA SER A 27 6.93 -11.38 -4.59
C SER A 27 5.58 -11.22 -3.92
N ILE A 28 5.58 -10.72 -2.69
CA ILE A 28 4.38 -10.38 -1.91
C ILE A 28 4.24 -8.86 -1.93
N ILE A 29 3.05 -8.39 -2.30
CA ILE A 29 2.76 -6.95 -2.34
C ILE A 29 1.55 -6.67 -1.47
N ASN A 30 1.78 -6.00 -0.35
CA ASN A 30 0.73 -5.61 0.57
C ASN A 30 0.08 -4.28 0.14
N MET A 31 -1.23 -4.16 0.26
CA MET A 31 -1.93 -2.92 -0.01
C MET A 31 -1.93 -2.01 1.24
N GLY A 32 -0.97 -1.10 1.26
CA GLY A 32 -0.84 -0.04 2.26
C GLY A 32 -1.79 1.13 2.05
N SER A 33 -1.31 2.31 2.38
CA SER A 33 -1.93 3.62 2.15
C SER A 33 -0.92 4.70 2.51
N GLN A 34 -1.01 5.91 1.94
CA GLN A 34 -0.25 7.05 2.46
C GLN A 34 -0.51 7.26 3.97
N MET A 35 -1.69 6.87 4.47
CA MET A 35 -2.01 6.89 5.91
C MET A 35 -1.31 5.79 6.73
N GLY A 36 -0.46 4.98 6.14
CA GLY A 36 0.54 4.15 6.80
C GLY A 36 1.83 4.91 7.13
N HIS A 37 1.96 6.17 6.67
CA HIS A 37 3.15 7.01 6.83
C HIS A 37 2.84 8.35 7.51
N VAL A 38 1.58 8.79 7.47
CA VAL A 38 1.10 10.04 8.06
C VAL A 38 -0.18 9.82 8.86
N GLY A 39 -0.48 10.78 9.75
CA GLY A 39 -1.76 10.82 10.45
C GLY A 39 -2.85 11.52 9.63
N ALA A 40 -4.11 11.25 9.97
CA ALA A 40 -5.25 11.97 9.40
C ALA A 40 -6.35 12.15 10.44
N LYS A 41 -6.98 13.33 10.42
CA LYS A 41 -8.09 13.66 11.33
C LYS A 41 -9.25 12.67 11.12
N ASN A 42 -9.84 12.18 12.20
CA ASN A 42 -10.95 11.21 12.20
C ASN A 42 -10.58 9.85 11.53
N ARG A 43 -9.29 9.47 11.52
CA ARG A 43 -8.80 8.23 10.90
C ARG A 43 -7.91 7.40 11.84
N THR A 44 -7.99 7.59 13.16
CA THR A 44 -7.10 6.95 14.16
C THR A 44 -6.95 5.46 13.94
N VAL A 45 -8.05 4.70 13.93
CA VAL A 45 -8.01 3.23 13.75
C VAL A 45 -7.55 2.86 12.34
N TYR A 46 -7.95 3.62 11.32
CA TYR A 46 -7.49 3.35 9.95
C TYR A 46 -5.99 3.56 9.81
N CYS A 47 -5.45 4.69 10.29
CA CYS A 47 -4.01 4.95 10.29
C CYS A 47 -3.25 3.85 11.05
N MET A 48 -3.74 3.46 12.24
CA MET A 48 -3.15 2.36 13.01
C MET A 48 -3.07 1.07 12.17
N THR A 49 -4.14 0.70 11.46
CA THR A 49 -4.13 -0.52 10.62
C THR A 49 -3.15 -0.40 9.47
N LYS A 50 -3.02 0.77 8.85
CA LYS A 50 -2.12 0.97 7.71
C LYS A 50 -0.65 1.06 8.13
N HIS A 51 -0.34 1.62 9.29
CA HIS A 51 1.01 1.51 9.89
C HIS A 51 1.37 0.04 10.22
N ALA A 52 0.39 -0.76 10.67
CA ALA A 52 0.61 -2.18 10.91
C ALA A 52 1.01 -2.93 9.63
N ILE A 53 0.45 -2.59 8.45
CA ILE A 53 0.84 -3.16 7.15
C ILE A 53 2.30 -2.83 6.80
N GLU A 54 2.74 -1.59 7.06
CA GLU A 54 4.13 -1.21 6.80
C GLU A 54 5.10 -1.97 7.73
N GLY A 55 4.74 -2.16 8.99
CA GLY A 55 5.52 -2.99 9.92
C GLY A 55 5.57 -4.46 9.49
N LEU A 56 4.44 -5.04 9.09
CA LEU A 56 4.35 -6.40 8.55
C LEU A 56 5.24 -6.56 7.32
N THR A 57 5.16 -5.61 6.38
CA THR A 57 5.94 -5.63 5.14
C THR A 57 7.45 -5.68 5.43
N LYS A 58 7.94 -4.81 6.31
CA LYS A 58 9.36 -4.75 6.68
C LYS A 58 9.83 -6.01 7.38
N ALA A 59 9.06 -6.51 8.35
CA ALA A 59 9.43 -7.71 9.09
C ALA A 59 9.51 -8.93 8.16
N MET A 60 8.49 -9.17 7.35
CA MET A 60 8.47 -10.28 6.40
C MET A 60 9.56 -10.15 5.34
N ALA A 61 9.89 -8.93 4.88
CA ALA A 61 10.98 -8.72 3.93
C ALA A 61 12.32 -9.19 4.49
N VAL A 62 12.64 -8.84 5.74
CA VAL A 62 13.87 -9.26 6.41
C VAL A 62 13.93 -10.78 6.60
N GLU A 63 12.81 -11.40 7.02
CA GLU A 63 12.74 -12.84 7.25
C GLU A 63 12.83 -13.66 5.96
N LEU A 64 12.25 -13.17 4.85
CA LEU A 64 12.07 -13.96 3.62
C LEU A 64 13.11 -13.66 2.53
N ALA A 65 13.89 -12.59 2.68
CA ALA A 65 14.90 -12.19 1.69
C ALA A 65 15.93 -13.29 1.42
N VAL A 66 16.35 -14.01 2.44
CA VAL A 66 17.31 -15.14 2.33
C VAL A 66 16.75 -16.34 1.57
N LEU A 67 15.45 -16.35 1.29
CA LEU A 67 14.73 -17.37 0.55
C LEU A 67 14.32 -16.90 -0.85
N ASP A 68 14.91 -15.78 -1.32
CA ASP A 68 14.61 -15.15 -2.60
C ASP A 68 13.13 -14.72 -2.75
N ILE A 69 12.51 -14.31 -1.63
CA ILE A 69 11.14 -13.79 -1.60
C ILE A 69 11.18 -12.33 -1.21
N ARG A 70 10.67 -11.47 -2.08
CA ARG A 70 10.55 -10.05 -1.84
C ARG A 70 9.19 -9.72 -1.22
N VAL A 71 9.15 -8.78 -0.28
CA VAL A 71 7.91 -8.30 0.34
C VAL A 71 7.93 -6.79 0.35
N ASN A 72 6.97 -6.17 -0.32
CA ASN A 72 6.83 -4.72 -0.43
C ASN A 72 5.38 -4.30 -0.16
N SER A 73 5.15 -3.01 -0.02
CA SER A 73 3.81 -2.44 -0.03
C SER A 73 3.65 -1.40 -1.14
N VAL A 74 2.41 -1.21 -1.58
CA VAL A 74 1.99 -0.04 -2.37
C VAL A 74 1.13 0.83 -1.47
N ALA A 75 1.44 2.12 -1.40
CA ALA A 75 0.79 3.08 -0.52
C ALA A 75 0.08 4.19 -1.31
N PRO A 76 -1.15 3.93 -1.82
CA PRO A 76 -1.90 4.93 -2.56
C PRO A 76 -2.43 6.04 -1.65
N THR A 77 -2.64 7.22 -2.24
CA THR A 77 -3.53 8.25 -1.73
C THR A 77 -4.97 7.99 -2.16
N PHE A 78 -5.75 9.02 -2.36
CA PHE A 78 -7.10 8.92 -2.87
C PHE A 78 -7.09 8.53 -4.36
N ILE A 79 -7.76 7.41 -4.66
CA ILE A 79 -7.88 6.84 -6.00
C ILE A 79 -9.35 6.90 -6.43
N GLU A 80 -9.62 7.30 -7.67
CA GLU A 80 -10.97 7.26 -8.22
C GLU A 80 -11.41 5.82 -8.43
N THR A 81 -12.46 5.43 -7.73
CA THR A 81 -13.09 4.11 -7.81
C THR A 81 -14.61 4.28 -7.70
N PRO A 82 -15.42 3.27 -8.06
CA PRO A 82 -16.87 3.33 -7.80
C PRO A 82 -17.23 3.62 -6.34
N LEU A 83 -16.39 3.20 -5.40
CA LEU A 83 -16.59 3.45 -3.96
C LEU A 83 -16.27 4.89 -3.56
N THR A 84 -15.22 5.49 -4.13
CA THR A 84 -14.75 6.83 -3.74
C THR A 84 -15.38 7.95 -4.55
N LYS A 85 -15.82 7.68 -5.77
CA LYS A 85 -16.43 8.66 -6.69
C LYS A 85 -17.53 9.50 -6.04
N PRO A 86 -18.52 8.92 -5.30
CA PRO A 86 -19.56 9.72 -4.63
C PRO A 86 -19.02 10.67 -3.55
N MET A 87 -17.84 10.40 -2.99
CA MET A 87 -17.21 11.29 -2.00
C MET A 87 -16.69 12.56 -2.67
N PHE A 88 -16.16 12.42 -3.90
CA PHE A 88 -15.62 13.54 -4.69
C PHE A 88 -16.70 14.40 -5.36
N GLU A 89 -17.96 13.95 -5.39
CA GLU A 89 -19.10 14.78 -5.80
C GLU A 89 -19.38 15.93 -4.80
N LYS A 90 -18.81 15.86 -3.58
CA LYS A 90 -18.86 16.93 -2.61
C LYS A 90 -17.69 17.91 -2.84
N PRO A 91 -17.95 19.15 -3.30
CA PRO A 91 -16.89 20.07 -3.72
C PRO A 91 -15.89 20.39 -2.61
N GLU A 92 -16.36 20.57 -1.37
CA GLU A 92 -15.51 20.89 -0.21
C GLU A 92 -14.53 19.73 0.10
N PHE A 93 -15.02 18.48 0.05
CA PHE A 93 -14.17 17.31 0.27
C PHE A 93 -13.16 17.14 -0.86
N HIS A 94 -13.60 17.29 -2.11
CA HIS A 94 -12.74 17.21 -3.29
C HIS A 94 -11.63 18.26 -3.20
N GLN A 95 -11.96 19.50 -2.92
CA GLN A 95 -10.99 20.59 -2.81
C GLN A 95 -10.01 20.38 -1.63
N ASP A 96 -10.47 19.91 -0.47
CA ASP A 96 -9.58 19.57 0.66
C ASP A 96 -8.58 18.47 0.26
N VAL A 97 -9.03 17.41 -0.42
CA VAL A 97 -8.15 16.34 -0.87
C VAL A 97 -7.13 16.83 -1.90
N ILE A 98 -7.58 17.53 -2.94
CA ILE A 98 -6.72 18.05 -4.02
C ILE A 98 -5.66 19.01 -3.47
N SER A 99 -6.03 19.88 -2.52
CA SER A 99 -5.10 20.84 -1.93
C SER A 99 -3.92 20.20 -1.20
N ARG A 100 -4.05 18.92 -0.81
CA ARG A 100 -3.02 18.14 -0.13
C ARG A 100 -2.18 17.27 -1.07
N ILE A 101 -2.56 17.17 -2.33
CA ILE A 101 -1.81 16.40 -3.34
C ILE A 101 -1.01 17.40 -4.20
N PRO A 102 0.31 17.48 -4.07
CA PRO A 102 1.12 18.41 -4.87
C PRO A 102 0.92 18.30 -6.38
N MET A 103 0.64 17.11 -6.91
CA MET A 103 0.32 16.93 -8.34
C MET A 103 -1.05 17.51 -8.74
N GLY A 104 -1.91 17.89 -7.78
CA GLY A 104 -3.15 18.62 -8.03
C GLY A 104 -4.32 17.77 -8.55
N HIS A 105 -4.22 16.45 -8.50
CA HIS A 105 -5.32 15.55 -8.91
C HIS A 105 -5.31 14.24 -8.10
N ILE A 106 -6.44 13.55 -8.03
CA ILE A 106 -6.54 12.21 -7.45
C ILE A 106 -5.95 11.18 -8.42
N GLY A 107 -5.49 10.05 -7.87
CA GLY A 107 -4.96 8.96 -8.69
C GLY A 107 -6.06 8.13 -9.36
N GLN A 108 -5.66 7.36 -10.36
CA GLN A 108 -6.48 6.38 -11.06
C GLN A 108 -6.09 4.95 -10.66
N VAL A 109 -6.97 3.99 -10.91
CA VAL A 109 -6.71 2.57 -10.64
C VAL A 109 -5.42 2.10 -11.33
N ASP A 110 -5.19 2.55 -12.57
CA ASP A 110 -4.02 2.17 -13.36
C ASP A 110 -2.70 2.66 -12.73
N ASP A 111 -2.69 3.79 -12.02
CA ASP A 111 -1.50 4.27 -11.32
C ASP A 111 -1.05 3.26 -10.26
N VAL A 112 -2.01 2.70 -9.52
CA VAL A 112 -1.75 1.68 -8.51
C VAL A 112 -1.40 0.33 -9.15
N ALA A 113 -2.11 -0.05 -10.21
CA ALA A 113 -1.86 -1.31 -10.93
C ALA A 113 -0.45 -1.35 -11.53
N ASN A 114 0.02 -0.24 -12.11
CA ASN A 114 1.38 -0.13 -12.65
C ASN A 114 2.46 -0.24 -11.56
N ALA A 115 2.23 0.33 -10.38
CA ALA A 115 3.12 0.18 -9.23
C ALA A 115 3.19 -1.28 -8.75
N VAL A 116 2.05 -1.97 -8.69
CA VAL A 116 1.99 -3.41 -8.36
C VAL A 116 2.72 -4.22 -9.43
N LEU A 117 2.50 -3.94 -10.71
CA LEU A 117 3.17 -4.62 -11.81
C LEU A 117 4.70 -4.48 -11.72
N PHE A 118 5.20 -3.28 -11.46
CA PHE A 118 6.63 -3.04 -11.25
C PHE A 118 7.17 -3.90 -10.10
N LEU A 119 6.54 -3.85 -8.92
CA LEU A 119 7.00 -4.62 -7.75
C LEU A 119 6.88 -6.13 -7.93
N ALA A 120 5.94 -6.60 -8.74
CA ALA A 120 5.77 -8.02 -9.05
C ALA A 120 6.81 -8.52 -10.08
N SER A 121 7.36 -7.62 -10.89
CA SER A 121 8.23 -7.97 -12.02
C SER A 121 9.70 -8.12 -11.62
N PRO A 122 10.54 -8.72 -12.48
CA PRO A 122 11.99 -8.76 -12.30
C PRO A 122 12.66 -7.38 -12.26
N ALA A 123 12.01 -6.32 -12.77
CA ALA A 123 12.53 -4.95 -12.68
C ALA A 123 12.72 -4.47 -11.23
N ALA A 124 12.02 -5.10 -10.26
CA ALA A 124 12.12 -4.80 -8.84
C ALA A 124 12.96 -5.83 -8.05
N ASN A 125 13.86 -6.57 -8.69
CA ASN A 125 14.61 -7.66 -8.05
C ASN A 125 15.43 -7.24 -6.81
N MET A 126 15.83 -5.99 -6.74
CA MET A 126 16.59 -5.46 -5.58
C MET A 126 15.71 -4.64 -4.63
N VAL A 127 14.38 -4.66 -4.82
CA VAL A 127 13.42 -3.91 -4.01
C VAL A 127 12.69 -4.86 -3.06
N THR A 128 12.98 -4.77 -1.77
CA THR A 128 12.27 -5.51 -0.70
C THR A 128 12.22 -4.68 0.57
N GLY A 129 11.15 -4.79 1.34
CA GLY A 129 10.91 -4.01 2.58
C GLY A 129 10.50 -2.56 2.32
N ASP A 130 10.28 -2.17 1.08
CA ASP A 130 9.91 -0.81 0.70
C ASP A 130 8.39 -0.62 0.62
N SER A 131 8.00 0.66 0.75
CA SER A 131 6.63 1.11 0.56
C SER A 131 6.57 2.11 -0.59
N LEU A 132 6.18 1.63 -1.77
CA LEU A 132 6.06 2.46 -2.97
C LEU A 132 4.82 3.35 -2.88
N LYS A 133 5.06 4.64 -2.66
CA LYS A 133 3.98 5.62 -2.55
C LYS A 133 3.45 5.99 -3.93
N VAL A 134 2.13 5.91 -4.08
CA VAL A 134 1.37 6.33 -5.27
C VAL A 134 0.41 7.41 -4.81
N ASP A 135 0.97 8.57 -4.44
CA ASP A 135 0.28 9.57 -3.63
C ASP A 135 0.36 11.01 -4.16
N GLY A 136 0.91 11.19 -5.35
CA GLY A 136 1.03 12.51 -5.98
C GLY A 136 1.84 13.52 -5.14
N GLY A 137 2.71 13.03 -4.25
CA GLY A 137 3.54 13.84 -3.37
C GLY A 137 2.91 14.17 -2.01
N TRP A 138 1.77 13.60 -1.66
CA TRP A 138 1.09 13.84 -0.37
C TRP A 138 2.02 13.68 0.84
N THR A 139 2.86 12.66 0.86
CA THR A 139 3.76 12.38 1.99
C THR A 139 5.14 13.03 1.87
N ALA A 140 5.38 13.78 0.80
CA ALA A 140 6.67 14.44 0.56
C ALA A 140 6.76 15.85 1.19
N VAL A 141 5.63 16.38 1.69
CA VAL A 141 5.50 17.73 2.28
C VAL A 141 4.99 17.66 3.70
#